data_ef1eab13558bb2e18d306ea237804ed4
#
_entry.id   ef1eab13558bb2e18d306ea237804ed4
#
_cell.length_a   1.000
_cell.length_b   1.000
_cell.length_c   1.000
_cell.angle_alpha   90.00
_cell.angle_beta   90.00
_cell.angle_gamma   90.00
#
_symmetry.space_group_name_H-M   'P 1'
#
loop_
_entity.id
_entity.type
_entity.pdbx_description
1 polymer ?
#
loop_
_entity_poly.entity_id
_entity_poly.type
_entity_poly.pdbx_seq_one_letter_code
_entity_poly.pdbx_strand_id
1 'polypeptide(L)'
;MRIFLLFVTLIIINPVLHAEEKKAYFAGGCFWCMEESFDQVDGVISTISGYSGGHLKNPKYADVIYTDSGHVEAIEVTYDSAKIDYQKLLDIYWKNIDPFDANGQFCDKGKSYRSVIFFENKKQKQLIDNSFRKLENIFNKKIVTLVWKFEKFYKAETYHQDYYEKNFIRYLMYKKGCQREETLKKIWN
;
A
#
# COMPACT_ATOMS: atom_id res chain seq x y z
N MET A 1 28.87 -6.88 -66.45
CA MET A 1 29.26 -6.73 -65.01
C MET A 1 27.97 -6.40 -64.25
N ARG A 2 27.37 -7.44 -63.63
CA ARG A 2 26.09 -7.30 -62.87
C ARG A 2 26.45 -7.01 -61.40
N ILE A 3 26.07 -5.79 -60.93
CA ILE A 3 26.25 -5.38 -59.54
C ILE A 3 25.06 -5.94 -58.76
N PHE A 4 25.32 -6.90 -57.84
CA PHE A 4 24.34 -7.39 -56.84
C PHE A 4 24.33 -6.41 -55.69
N LEU A 5 23.28 -5.63 -55.52
CA LEU A 5 23.04 -4.86 -54.29
C LEU A 5 22.48 -5.79 -53.21
N LEU A 6 23.28 -6.08 -52.18
CA LEU A 6 22.84 -6.75 -50.99
C LEU A 6 22.05 -5.72 -50.13
N PHE A 7 20.74 -5.91 -50.04
CA PHE A 7 19.94 -5.23 -49.04
C PHE A 7 20.13 -5.90 -47.69
N VAL A 8 20.86 -5.24 -46.77
CA VAL A 8 20.95 -5.67 -45.36
C VAL A 8 19.72 -5.09 -44.65
N THR A 9 18.73 -5.94 -44.40
CA THR A 9 17.58 -5.58 -43.54
C THR A 9 18.05 -5.57 -42.08
N LEU A 10 18.17 -4.36 -41.51
CA LEU A 10 18.42 -4.16 -40.09
C LEU A 10 17.17 -4.53 -39.30
N ILE A 11 17.15 -5.70 -38.67
CA ILE A 11 16.07 -6.10 -37.76
C ILE A 11 16.27 -5.32 -36.46
N ILE A 12 15.46 -4.26 -36.25
CA ILE A 12 15.40 -3.56 -34.97
C ILE A 12 14.64 -4.47 -33.99
N ILE A 13 15.37 -5.18 -33.15
CA ILE A 13 14.81 -5.91 -32.02
C ILE A 13 14.44 -4.88 -30.96
N ASN A 14 13.17 -4.46 -30.92
CA ASN A 14 12.67 -3.71 -29.78
C ASN A 14 12.66 -4.63 -28.57
N PRO A 15 13.38 -4.32 -27.47
CA PRO A 15 13.25 -5.08 -26.24
C PRO A 15 11.80 -4.94 -25.76
N VAL A 16 11.08 -6.04 -25.73
CA VAL A 16 9.78 -6.10 -25.04
C VAL A 16 10.10 -5.87 -23.59
N LEU A 17 9.74 -4.70 -23.07
CA LEU A 17 9.85 -4.39 -21.66
C LEU A 17 8.87 -5.31 -20.93
N HIS A 18 9.36 -6.44 -20.43
CA HIS A 18 8.54 -7.31 -19.62
C HIS A 18 8.19 -6.57 -18.33
N ALA A 19 6.91 -6.48 -18.03
CA ALA A 19 6.40 -6.04 -16.73
C ALA A 19 7.06 -6.90 -15.64
N GLU A 20 7.82 -6.27 -14.75
CA GLU A 20 8.40 -6.95 -13.59
C GLU A 20 7.48 -6.73 -12.40
N GLU A 21 6.61 -7.71 -12.14
CA GLU A 21 5.69 -7.67 -11.01
C GLU A 21 6.45 -7.68 -9.69
N LYS A 22 6.17 -6.70 -8.86
CA LYS A 22 6.70 -6.59 -7.49
C LYS A 22 5.57 -6.41 -6.51
N LYS A 23 5.88 -6.67 -5.24
CA LYS A 23 4.92 -6.51 -4.14
C LYS A 23 5.39 -5.46 -3.16
N ALA A 24 4.41 -4.83 -2.50
CA ALA A 24 4.59 -3.93 -1.38
C ALA A 24 3.47 -4.16 -0.37
N TYR A 25 3.73 -3.90 0.92
CA TYR A 25 2.79 -4.18 1.99
C TYR A 25 2.63 -2.95 2.89
N PHE A 26 1.38 -2.52 3.08
CA PHE A 26 1.05 -1.32 3.83
C PHE A 26 -0.14 -1.55 4.77
N ALA A 27 -0.10 -0.92 5.93
CA ALA A 27 -1.23 -0.83 6.85
C ALA A 27 -1.54 0.65 7.11
N GLY A 28 -2.78 1.06 6.99
CA GLY A 28 -3.21 2.46 7.10
C GLY A 28 -4.62 2.63 7.67
N GLY A 29 -4.92 1.90 8.75
CA GLY A 29 -6.27 1.76 9.29
C GLY A 29 -7.09 0.77 8.49
N CYS A 30 -8.35 1.08 8.23
CA CYS A 30 -9.25 0.22 7.45
C CYS A 30 -8.65 -0.16 6.09
N PHE A 31 -8.46 -1.44 5.87
CA PHE A 31 -7.89 -1.96 4.62
C PHE A 31 -8.79 -1.73 3.40
N TRP A 32 -10.11 -1.59 3.55
CA TRP A 32 -11.00 -1.22 2.43
C TRP A 32 -10.66 0.15 1.84
N CYS A 33 -10.31 1.12 2.72
CA CYS A 33 -9.90 2.45 2.30
C CYS A 33 -8.53 2.45 1.64
N MET A 34 -7.63 1.62 2.14
CA MET A 34 -6.30 1.47 1.55
C MET A 34 -6.38 0.76 0.20
N GLU A 35 -7.20 -0.29 0.07
CA GLU A 35 -7.48 -1.00 -1.18
C GLU A 35 -7.98 -0.02 -2.26
N GLU A 36 -9.08 0.73 -2.00
CA GLU A 36 -9.58 1.77 -2.91
C GLU A 36 -8.48 2.76 -3.35
N SER A 37 -7.64 3.18 -2.40
CA SER A 37 -6.62 4.22 -2.67
C SER A 37 -5.51 3.73 -3.60
N PHE A 38 -5.21 2.44 -3.61
CA PHE A 38 -4.16 1.87 -4.45
C PHE A 38 -4.69 1.27 -5.75
N ASP A 39 -5.91 0.72 -5.79
CA ASP A 39 -6.49 0.16 -7.01
C ASP A 39 -6.68 1.20 -8.13
N GLN A 40 -6.85 2.47 -7.76
CA GLN A 40 -7.00 3.57 -8.71
C GLN A 40 -5.67 4.09 -9.29
N VAL A 41 -4.54 3.47 -8.93
CA VAL A 41 -3.20 3.95 -9.30
C VAL A 41 -2.71 3.26 -10.57
N ASP A 42 -2.38 4.02 -11.60
CA ASP A 42 -1.76 3.45 -12.79
C ASP A 42 -0.41 2.78 -12.45
N GLY A 43 -0.24 1.56 -12.93
CA GLY A 43 0.90 0.69 -12.61
C GLY A 43 0.66 -0.25 -11.42
N VAL A 44 -0.40 -0.07 -10.62
CA VAL A 44 -0.87 -1.10 -9.69
C VAL A 44 -1.66 -2.14 -10.50
N ILE A 45 -1.33 -3.41 -10.29
CA ILE A 45 -1.95 -4.54 -10.99
C ILE A 45 -3.12 -5.09 -10.17
N SER A 46 -2.93 -5.19 -8.86
CA SER A 46 -3.97 -5.67 -7.93
C SER A 46 -3.62 -5.30 -6.49
N THR A 47 -4.64 -5.21 -5.66
CA THR A 47 -4.52 -5.17 -4.21
C THR A 47 -5.21 -6.37 -3.56
N ILE A 48 -4.79 -6.71 -2.37
CA ILE A 48 -5.43 -7.76 -1.56
C ILE A 48 -5.51 -7.26 -0.12
N SER A 49 -6.70 -7.19 0.44
CA SER A 49 -6.91 -6.92 1.86
C SER A 49 -6.51 -8.13 2.72
N GLY A 50 -5.84 -7.90 3.85
CA GLY A 50 -5.35 -8.97 4.71
C GLY A 50 -4.75 -8.51 6.03
N TYR A 51 -3.92 -9.35 6.60
CA TYR A 51 -3.32 -9.18 7.92
C TYR A 51 -1.83 -9.44 7.89
N SER A 52 -1.04 -8.63 8.61
CA SER A 52 0.40 -8.82 8.70
C SER A 52 0.96 -8.31 10.02
N GLY A 53 2.21 -8.71 10.35
CA GLY A 53 2.98 -8.21 11.49
C GLY A 53 2.73 -8.91 12.82
N GLY A 54 1.73 -9.77 12.91
CA GLY A 54 1.39 -10.48 14.15
C GLY A 54 2.02 -11.88 14.27
N HIS A 55 1.82 -12.48 15.43
CA HIS A 55 2.36 -13.80 15.77
C HIS A 55 1.38 -14.96 15.54
N LEU A 56 0.06 -14.66 15.47
CA LEU A 56 -0.96 -15.68 15.27
C LEU A 56 -0.92 -16.21 13.83
N LYS A 57 -0.86 -17.54 13.68
CA LYS A 57 -0.87 -18.18 12.37
C LYS A 57 -2.29 -18.32 11.85
N ASN A 58 -2.49 -18.01 10.56
CA ASN A 58 -3.79 -18.09 9.87
C ASN A 58 -4.91 -17.34 10.62
N PRO A 59 -4.70 -16.06 10.98
CA PRO A 59 -5.68 -15.29 11.74
C PRO A 59 -6.97 -15.12 10.93
N LYS A 60 -8.08 -15.04 11.64
CA LYS A 60 -9.38 -14.57 11.14
C LYS A 60 -9.60 -13.13 11.54
N TYR A 61 -10.52 -12.44 10.89
CA TYR A 61 -10.88 -11.07 11.22
C TYR A 61 -11.15 -10.88 12.72
N ALA A 62 -11.93 -11.77 13.31
CA ALA A 62 -12.24 -11.72 14.73
C ALA A 62 -10.98 -11.80 15.63
N ASP A 63 -9.99 -12.59 15.25
CA ASP A 63 -8.73 -12.70 15.98
C ASP A 63 -7.95 -11.39 15.93
N VAL A 64 -7.92 -10.74 14.77
CA VAL A 64 -7.18 -9.49 14.57
C VAL A 64 -7.81 -8.32 15.33
N ILE A 65 -9.15 -8.27 15.36
CA ILE A 65 -9.87 -7.14 15.93
C ILE A 65 -10.12 -7.29 17.43
N TYR A 66 -10.38 -8.52 17.92
CA TYR A 66 -10.85 -8.74 19.28
C TYR A 66 -9.84 -9.44 20.19
N THR A 67 -8.69 -9.89 19.66
CA THR A 67 -7.65 -10.54 20.47
C THR A 67 -6.29 -9.87 20.30
N ASP A 68 -5.30 -10.28 21.07
CA ASP A 68 -3.92 -9.81 20.94
C ASP A 68 -3.14 -10.65 19.90
N SER A 69 -3.64 -10.74 18.68
CA SER A 69 -2.98 -11.47 17.58
C SER A 69 -1.66 -10.84 17.13
N GLY A 70 -1.45 -9.57 17.48
CA GLY A 70 -0.31 -8.76 17.03
C GLY A 70 -0.45 -8.23 15.59
N HIS A 71 -1.40 -8.75 14.80
CA HIS A 71 -1.62 -8.34 13.43
C HIS A 71 -2.26 -6.95 13.32
N VAL A 72 -1.97 -6.30 12.18
CA VAL A 72 -2.69 -5.10 11.72
C VAL A 72 -3.46 -5.44 10.45
N GLU A 73 -4.55 -4.71 10.19
CA GLU A 73 -5.17 -4.68 8.86
C GLU A 73 -4.17 -4.09 7.87
N ALA A 74 -3.90 -4.81 6.82
CA ALA A 74 -2.90 -4.46 5.82
C ALA A 74 -3.38 -4.78 4.41
N ILE A 75 -2.73 -4.19 3.41
CA ILE A 75 -2.90 -4.56 2.01
C ILE A 75 -1.59 -5.09 1.44
N GLU A 76 -1.69 -6.07 0.55
CA GLU A 76 -0.66 -6.44 -0.40
C GLU A 76 -0.95 -5.69 -1.71
N VAL A 77 0.02 -4.93 -2.20
CA VAL A 77 -0.04 -4.21 -3.48
C VAL A 77 0.88 -4.90 -4.47
N THR A 78 0.34 -5.49 -5.52
CA THR A 78 1.11 -5.99 -6.67
C THR A 78 1.17 -4.90 -7.74
N TYR A 79 2.37 -4.57 -8.21
CA TYR A 79 2.58 -3.46 -9.15
C TYR A 79 3.60 -3.79 -10.24
N ASP A 80 3.43 -3.16 -11.40
CA ASP A 80 4.37 -3.19 -12.52
C ASP A 80 5.51 -2.19 -12.27
N SER A 81 6.69 -2.70 -11.92
CA SER A 81 7.83 -1.83 -11.60
C SER A 81 8.42 -1.09 -12.81
N ALA A 82 7.96 -1.38 -14.03
CA ALA A 82 8.26 -0.58 -15.21
C ALA A 82 7.37 0.68 -15.33
N LYS A 83 6.20 0.68 -14.68
CA LYS A 83 5.25 1.81 -14.70
C LYS A 83 5.28 2.66 -13.44
N ILE A 84 5.43 2.02 -12.28
CA ILE A 84 5.43 2.70 -10.99
C ILE A 84 6.52 2.14 -10.09
N ASP A 85 7.27 3.00 -9.42
CA ASP A 85 8.29 2.59 -8.47
C ASP A 85 7.79 2.56 -7.02
N TYR A 86 8.57 1.94 -6.14
CA TYR A 86 8.24 1.85 -4.72
C TYR A 86 8.18 3.23 -4.03
N GLN A 87 8.97 4.21 -4.47
CA GLN A 87 8.92 5.56 -3.91
C GLN A 87 7.55 6.21 -4.17
N LYS A 88 7.01 6.04 -5.37
CA LYS A 88 5.68 6.56 -5.71
C LYS A 88 4.58 5.89 -4.91
N LEU A 89 4.70 4.56 -4.64
CA LEU A 89 3.77 3.87 -3.73
C LEU A 89 3.85 4.42 -2.30
N LEU A 90 5.05 4.73 -1.80
CA LEU A 90 5.22 5.41 -0.51
C LEU A 90 4.56 6.78 -0.48
N ASP A 91 4.71 7.57 -1.55
CA ASP A 91 4.11 8.90 -1.64
C ASP A 91 2.57 8.82 -1.61
N ILE A 92 1.99 7.80 -2.27
CA ILE A 92 0.55 7.52 -2.23
C ILE A 92 0.13 7.07 -0.83
N TYR A 93 0.87 6.14 -0.23
CA TYR A 93 0.61 5.68 1.13
C TYR A 93 0.53 6.84 2.12
N TRP A 94 1.53 7.71 2.13
CA TRP A 94 1.58 8.86 3.04
C TRP A 94 0.36 9.76 2.89
N LYS A 95 -0.06 10.04 1.65
CA LYS A 95 -1.24 10.89 1.36
C LYS A 95 -2.57 10.28 1.81
N ASN A 96 -2.57 9.00 2.14
CA ASN A 96 -3.76 8.25 2.54
C ASN A 96 -3.81 7.90 4.02
N ILE A 97 -2.89 8.41 4.86
CA ILE A 97 -2.89 8.18 6.30
C ILE A 97 -2.74 9.47 7.11
N ASP A 98 -3.10 9.41 8.39
CA ASP A 98 -2.63 10.35 9.40
C ASP A 98 -1.31 9.82 10.00
N PRO A 99 -0.15 10.40 9.63
CA PRO A 99 1.14 9.93 10.12
C PRO A 99 1.41 10.28 11.59
N PHE A 100 0.48 10.97 12.25
CA PHE A 100 0.59 11.47 13.62
C PHE A 100 -0.34 10.77 14.61
N ASP A 101 -1.17 9.82 14.16
CA ASP A 101 -2.05 9.03 15.01
C ASP A 101 -1.40 7.69 15.38
N ALA A 102 -0.93 7.57 16.63
CA ALA A 102 -0.30 6.36 17.14
C ALA A 102 -1.32 5.27 17.55
N ASN A 103 -2.61 5.63 17.68
CA ASN A 103 -3.63 4.78 18.28
C ASN A 103 -4.60 4.16 17.26
N GLY A 104 -4.35 4.37 15.98
CA GLY A 104 -5.21 3.89 14.89
C GLY A 104 -5.17 4.82 13.71
N GLN A 105 -6.28 4.91 12.97
CA GLN A 105 -6.43 5.84 11.87
C GLN A 105 -7.89 6.35 11.85
N PHE A 106 -8.07 7.64 11.81
CA PHE A 106 -9.39 8.30 11.72
C PHE A 106 -10.37 7.80 12.81
N CYS A 107 -11.49 7.18 12.42
CA CYS A 107 -12.45 6.61 13.37
C CYS A 107 -12.08 5.21 13.88
N ASP A 108 -11.16 4.50 13.21
CA ASP A 108 -10.74 3.17 13.59
C ASP A 108 -9.62 3.26 14.63
N LYS A 109 -9.90 2.81 15.83
CA LYS A 109 -8.96 2.87 16.96
C LYS A 109 -8.58 1.48 17.43
N GLY A 110 -7.35 1.34 17.88
CA GLY A 110 -6.78 0.09 18.36
C GLY A 110 -5.54 -0.36 17.61
N LYS A 111 -4.86 -1.36 18.17
CA LYS A 111 -3.57 -1.85 17.67
C LYS A 111 -3.65 -2.36 16.23
N SER A 112 -4.78 -2.96 15.84
CA SER A 112 -5.02 -3.51 14.49
C SER A 112 -5.17 -2.46 13.40
N TYR A 113 -5.43 -1.20 13.76
CA TYR A 113 -5.63 -0.09 12.83
C TYR A 113 -4.47 0.90 12.77
N ARG A 114 -3.33 0.57 13.36
CA ARG A 114 -2.14 1.45 13.30
C ARG A 114 -1.56 1.50 11.89
N SER A 115 -0.97 2.65 11.56
CA SER A 115 -0.21 2.80 10.32
C SER A 115 1.13 2.07 10.42
N VAL A 116 1.42 1.22 9.42
CA VAL A 116 2.67 0.45 9.34
C VAL A 116 3.11 0.37 7.88
N ILE A 117 4.41 0.57 7.65
CA ILE A 117 5.06 0.26 6.39
C ILE A 117 5.90 -0.99 6.59
N PHE A 118 5.67 -2.01 5.77
CA PHE A 118 6.48 -3.22 5.80
C PHE A 118 7.59 -3.14 4.75
N PHE A 119 8.81 -3.57 5.10
CA PHE A 119 9.92 -3.63 4.17
C PHE A 119 10.45 -5.07 4.01
N GLU A 120 10.75 -5.45 2.78
CA GLU A 120 11.30 -6.76 2.43
C GLU A 120 12.84 -6.74 2.33
N ASN A 121 13.41 -5.59 1.96
CA ASN A 121 14.83 -5.46 1.67
C ASN A 121 15.40 -4.09 2.08
N LYS A 122 16.73 -4.00 2.05
CA LYS A 122 17.47 -2.79 2.46
C LYS A 122 17.12 -1.55 1.62
N LYS A 123 16.85 -1.74 0.30
CA LYS A 123 16.50 -0.62 -0.59
C LYS A 123 15.16 -0.01 -0.20
N GLN A 124 14.13 -0.85 0.03
CA GLN A 124 12.84 -0.37 0.55
C GLN A 124 13.01 0.35 1.90
N LYS A 125 13.75 -0.25 2.84
CA LYS A 125 14.01 0.37 4.16
C LYS A 125 14.63 1.76 4.03
N GLN A 126 15.62 1.92 3.15
CA GLN A 126 16.26 3.21 2.91
C GLN A 126 15.31 4.25 2.32
N LEU A 127 14.44 3.87 1.37
CA LEU A 127 13.42 4.76 0.82
C LEU A 127 12.41 5.19 1.89
N ILE A 128 11.99 4.26 2.74
CA ILE A 128 11.13 4.57 3.89
C ILE A 128 11.80 5.58 4.82
N ASP A 129 13.04 5.34 5.24
CA ASP A 129 13.76 6.24 6.15
C ASP A 129 13.95 7.64 5.55
N ASN A 130 14.18 7.71 4.24
CA ASN A 130 14.26 8.99 3.54
C ASN A 130 12.92 9.72 3.54
N SER A 131 11.82 8.99 3.31
CA SER A 131 10.48 9.58 3.32
C SER A 131 10.09 10.10 4.71
N PHE A 132 10.45 9.39 5.79
CA PHE A 132 10.25 9.85 7.16
C PHE A 132 10.97 11.19 7.41
N ARG A 133 12.27 11.23 7.13
CA ARG A 133 13.06 12.47 7.32
C ARG A 133 12.48 13.64 6.53
N LYS A 134 12.08 13.41 5.28
CA LYS A 134 11.45 14.42 4.44
C LYS A 134 10.18 14.97 5.08
N LEU A 135 9.28 14.10 5.53
CA LEU A 135 8.00 14.49 6.10
C LEU A 135 8.15 15.13 7.48
N GLU A 136 9.02 14.61 8.35
CA GLU A 136 9.31 15.22 9.65
C GLU A 136 9.86 16.64 9.49
N ASN A 137 10.70 16.90 8.50
CA ASN A 137 11.18 18.23 8.16
C ASN A 137 10.06 19.15 7.65
N ILE A 138 9.17 18.64 6.77
CA ILE A 138 8.05 19.42 6.22
C ILE A 138 7.07 19.83 7.33
N PHE A 139 6.70 18.88 8.18
CA PHE A 139 5.70 19.12 9.23
C PHE A 139 6.28 19.67 10.53
N ASN A 140 7.59 19.68 10.68
CA ASN A 140 8.29 19.95 11.96
C ASN A 140 7.67 19.17 13.13
N LYS A 141 7.34 17.90 12.87
CA LYS A 141 6.64 17.01 13.80
C LYS A 141 7.09 15.57 13.59
N LYS A 142 7.25 14.82 14.69
CA LYS A 142 7.63 13.42 14.66
C LYS A 142 6.50 12.56 14.08
N ILE A 143 6.85 11.69 13.15
CA ILE A 143 5.96 10.68 12.58
C ILE A 143 5.90 9.47 13.53
N VAL A 144 4.70 8.93 13.73
CA VAL A 144 4.44 7.77 14.61
C VAL A 144 4.11 6.49 13.84
N THR A 145 4.04 6.55 12.52
CA THR A 145 3.90 5.37 11.66
C THR A 145 5.01 4.36 11.95
N LEU A 146 4.64 3.10 12.09
CA LEU A 146 5.58 2.02 12.39
C LEU A 146 6.27 1.51 11.13
N VAL A 147 7.50 1.00 11.28
CA VAL A 147 8.27 0.38 10.19
C VAL A 147 8.69 -1.00 10.63
N TRP A 148 8.12 -2.03 10.00
CA TRP A 148 8.36 -3.42 10.35
C TRP A 148 9.00 -4.18 9.19
N LYS A 149 9.86 -5.15 9.52
CA LYS A 149 10.33 -6.10 8.52
C LYS A 149 9.17 -6.99 8.10
N PHE A 150 8.98 -7.14 6.80
CA PHE A 150 7.96 -8.05 6.28
C PHE A 150 8.35 -9.51 6.57
N GLU A 151 7.40 -10.27 7.09
CA GLU A 151 7.59 -11.71 7.34
C GLU A 151 6.55 -12.53 6.60
N LYS A 152 5.26 -12.22 6.80
CA LYS A 152 4.17 -12.95 6.21
C LYS A 152 2.90 -12.11 6.11
N PHE A 153 2.18 -12.31 5.02
CA PHE A 153 0.86 -11.76 4.79
C PHE A 153 -0.18 -12.89 4.80
N TYR A 154 -1.32 -12.63 5.41
CA TYR A 154 -2.47 -13.53 5.41
C TYR A 154 -3.64 -12.81 4.77
N LYS A 155 -4.10 -13.34 3.62
CA LYS A 155 -5.27 -12.80 2.92
C LYS A 155 -6.49 -12.84 3.84
N ALA A 156 -7.22 -11.74 3.93
CA ALA A 156 -8.49 -11.67 4.64
C ALA A 156 -9.59 -12.44 3.90
N GLU A 157 -10.68 -12.65 4.58
CA GLU A 157 -11.85 -13.37 4.08
C GLU A 157 -12.41 -12.71 2.80
N THR A 158 -13.02 -13.51 1.94
CA THR A 158 -13.50 -13.09 0.61
C THR A 158 -14.45 -11.88 0.68
N TYR A 159 -15.25 -11.77 1.73
CA TYR A 159 -16.18 -10.65 1.90
C TYR A 159 -15.51 -9.32 2.19
N HIS A 160 -14.21 -9.29 2.50
CA HIS A 160 -13.41 -8.08 2.67
C HIS A 160 -12.74 -7.59 1.38
N GLN A 161 -12.56 -8.47 0.39
CA GLN A 161 -11.91 -8.13 -0.86
C GLN A 161 -12.83 -7.28 -1.74
N ASP A 162 -12.31 -6.18 -2.29
CA ASP A 162 -13.04 -5.24 -3.15
C ASP A 162 -14.32 -4.70 -2.46
N TYR A 163 -14.25 -4.55 -1.13
CA TYR A 163 -15.43 -4.16 -0.34
C TYR A 163 -16.00 -2.81 -0.78
N TYR A 164 -15.14 -1.88 -1.14
CA TYR A 164 -15.50 -0.53 -1.59
C TYR A 164 -16.33 -0.55 -2.88
N GLU A 165 -16.15 -1.56 -3.75
CA GLU A 165 -16.96 -1.77 -4.95
C GLU A 165 -18.22 -2.60 -4.66
N LYS A 166 -18.03 -3.78 -4.02
CA LYS A 166 -19.12 -4.75 -3.77
C LYS A 166 -20.19 -4.23 -2.82
N ASN A 167 -19.81 -3.35 -1.90
CA ASN A 167 -20.68 -2.78 -0.87
C ASN A 167 -20.67 -1.24 -0.89
N PHE A 168 -20.65 -0.65 -2.09
CA PHE A 168 -20.40 0.76 -2.32
C PHE A 168 -21.14 1.71 -1.38
N ILE A 169 -22.47 1.58 -1.24
CA ILE A 169 -23.28 2.47 -0.39
C ILE A 169 -22.84 2.40 1.08
N ARG A 170 -22.66 1.17 1.60
CA ARG A 170 -22.25 0.94 2.99
C ARG A 170 -20.84 1.48 3.25
N TYR A 171 -19.93 1.24 2.31
CA TYR A 171 -18.57 1.76 2.34
C TYR A 171 -18.54 3.30 2.32
N LEU A 172 -19.32 3.92 1.45
CA LEU A 172 -19.40 5.39 1.35
C LEU A 172 -19.92 6.02 2.66
N MET A 173 -20.94 5.42 3.26
CA MET A 173 -21.47 5.87 4.57
C MET A 173 -20.40 5.75 5.67
N TYR A 174 -19.68 4.64 5.72
CA TYR A 174 -18.59 4.43 6.64
C TYR A 174 -17.47 5.47 6.43
N LYS A 175 -16.95 5.59 5.20
CA LYS A 175 -15.85 6.51 4.84
C LYS A 175 -16.19 7.96 5.20
N LYS A 176 -17.43 8.38 4.92
CA LYS A 176 -17.95 9.71 5.27
C LYS A 176 -18.11 9.90 6.78
N GLY A 177 -18.66 8.90 7.47
CA GLY A 177 -18.82 8.92 8.93
C GLY A 177 -17.49 9.02 9.68
N CYS A 178 -16.45 8.41 9.16
CA CYS A 178 -15.08 8.49 9.68
C CYS A 178 -14.36 9.82 9.39
N GLN A 179 -14.92 10.71 8.58
CA GLN A 179 -14.31 11.98 8.19
C GLN A 179 -12.89 11.85 7.62
N ARG A 180 -12.60 10.70 6.97
CA ARG A 180 -11.24 10.38 6.48
C ARG A 180 -10.74 11.45 5.50
N GLU A 181 -11.54 11.79 4.50
CA GLU A 181 -11.16 12.77 3.47
C GLU A 181 -10.92 14.16 4.03
N GLU A 182 -11.77 14.59 4.98
CA GLU A 182 -11.64 15.90 5.63
C GLU A 182 -10.38 15.97 6.48
N THR A 183 -10.06 14.90 7.19
CA THR A 183 -8.85 14.82 8.00
C THR A 183 -7.60 14.80 7.12
N LEU A 184 -7.60 14.02 6.04
CA LEU A 184 -6.49 14.00 5.08
C LEU A 184 -6.26 15.38 4.44
N LYS A 185 -7.32 16.08 4.06
CA LYS A 185 -7.21 17.46 3.54
C LYS A 185 -6.57 18.41 4.55
N LYS A 186 -6.92 18.31 5.83
CA LYS A 186 -6.30 19.15 6.88
C LYS A 186 -4.82 18.85 7.11
N ILE A 187 -4.40 17.61 6.92
CA ILE A 187 -3.00 17.20 7.12
C ILE A 187 -2.13 17.57 5.90
N TRP A 188 -2.66 17.37 4.69
CA TRP A 188 -1.84 17.37 3.48
C TRP A 188 -2.01 18.60 2.57
N ASN A 189 -2.91 19.53 2.89
CA ASN A 189 -3.07 20.84 2.26
C ASN A 189 -2.55 21.94 3.19
#